data_52df59bc8cfc04fa83f2e624094f0d46
#
_entry.id   52df59bc8cfc04fa83f2e624094f0d46
#
_cell.length_a   1.000
_cell.length_b   1.000
_cell.length_c   1.000
_cell.angle_alpha   90.00
_cell.angle_beta   90.00
_cell.angle_gamma   90.00
#
_symmetry.space_group_name_H-M   'P 1'
#
loop_
_entity.id
_entity.type
_entity.pdbx_description
1 polymer ?
#
loop_
_entity_poly.entity_id
_entity_poly.type
_entity_poly.pdbx_seq_one_letter_code
_entity_poly.pdbx_strand_id
1 'polypeptide(L)'
;MQHLFGSEIPSLAQHFRDEIAKKYHVELVIQETQDAQGNVVYDVFLPQNSPHFNAIIAESESFLQAWLAQQNARAWQQSSDNTHVHAASHLSSHLNKVSIFSYLQQQKITVIITALCVVIYFFMLFGFAEPILLATHFPEETTQESEVWRYFTHTLVHLSNMHILFNLTWWWIFGGAIERQLGSLKLLQIYFFAGVISGIAQNMVSGPAFFGLSGVVYAVLGYVFVLDKIHKQTAFALPDGFFNMLLVGILLGFAGPLIDIQIGNTAHISGLLVGMGLAWMDRKIRIKS
;
A
#
# COMPACT_ATOMS: atom_id res chain seq x y z
N MET A 1 -49.93 20.72 -5.49
CA MET A 1 -48.55 21.12 -5.26
C MET A 1 -47.66 20.34 -6.22
N GLN A 2 -46.65 20.99 -6.79
CA GLN A 2 -45.65 20.34 -7.63
C GLN A 2 -44.40 20.03 -6.77
N HIS A 3 -44.00 18.79 -6.73
CA HIS A 3 -42.73 18.39 -6.08
C HIS A 3 -41.56 18.89 -6.94
N LEU A 4 -40.60 19.56 -6.33
CA LEU A 4 -39.39 20.07 -6.99
C LEU A 4 -38.21 19.13 -6.77
N PHE A 5 -37.89 18.85 -5.52
CA PHE A 5 -36.83 17.86 -5.12
C PHE A 5 -36.98 17.51 -3.66
N GLY A 6 -36.34 16.39 -3.25
CA GLY A 6 -36.12 15.98 -1.87
C GLY A 6 -34.64 15.95 -1.53
N SER A 7 -34.28 16.25 -0.30
CA SER A 7 -32.89 16.22 0.20
C SER A 7 -32.83 15.78 1.66
N GLU A 8 -31.84 14.96 2.01
CA GLU A 8 -31.50 14.63 3.40
C GLU A 8 -30.84 15.81 4.13
N ILE A 9 -30.47 16.87 3.41
CA ILE A 9 -29.79 18.04 3.97
C ILE A 9 -30.82 19.15 4.18
N PRO A 10 -31.26 19.45 5.43
CA PRO A 10 -32.28 20.43 5.71
C PRO A 10 -31.90 21.85 5.26
N SER A 11 -30.61 22.20 5.38
CA SER A 11 -30.12 23.53 4.97
C SER A 11 -30.19 23.75 3.46
N LEU A 12 -30.16 22.71 2.61
CA LEU A 12 -30.33 22.83 1.17
C LEU A 12 -31.75 23.22 0.81
N ALA A 13 -32.74 22.53 1.37
CA ALA A 13 -34.14 22.82 1.19
C ALA A 13 -34.52 24.25 1.66
N GLN A 14 -34.00 24.66 2.82
CA GLN A 14 -34.19 26.00 3.39
C GLN A 14 -33.54 27.08 2.51
N HIS A 15 -32.30 26.86 2.07
CA HIS A 15 -31.58 27.83 1.23
C HIS A 15 -32.31 28.08 -0.10
N PHE A 16 -32.75 27.01 -0.77
CA PHE A 16 -33.54 27.14 -2.02
C PHE A 16 -34.86 27.87 -1.79
N ARG A 17 -35.62 27.52 -0.74
CA ARG A 17 -36.85 28.23 -0.37
C ARG A 17 -36.60 29.72 -0.20
N ASP A 18 -35.58 30.09 0.55
CA ASP A 18 -35.28 31.50 0.86
C ASP A 18 -34.80 32.27 -0.38
N GLU A 19 -34.09 31.61 -1.30
CA GLU A 19 -33.68 32.19 -2.57
C GLU A 19 -34.90 32.47 -3.50
N ILE A 20 -35.80 31.49 -3.61
CA ILE A 20 -37.03 31.65 -4.41
C ILE A 20 -37.97 32.71 -3.79
N ALA A 21 -38.11 32.73 -2.47
CA ALA A 21 -38.90 33.75 -1.79
C ALA A 21 -38.35 35.16 -2.04
N LYS A 22 -37.03 35.33 -2.03
CA LYS A 22 -36.36 36.61 -2.29
C LYS A 22 -36.50 37.05 -3.77
N LYS A 23 -36.39 36.11 -4.73
CA LYS A 23 -36.30 36.41 -6.15
C LYS A 23 -37.70 36.54 -6.82
N TYR A 24 -38.62 35.66 -6.43
CA TYR A 24 -39.94 35.55 -7.07
C TYR A 24 -41.11 35.94 -6.17
N HIS A 25 -40.83 36.23 -4.89
CA HIS A 25 -41.85 36.50 -3.86
C HIS A 25 -42.88 35.36 -3.74
N VAL A 26 -42.39 34.10 -3.88
CA VAL A 26 -43.18 32.87 -3.78
C VAL A 26 -42.67 32.05 -2.58
N GLU A 27 -43.59 31.65 -1.71
CA GLU A 27 -43.26 30.74 -0.60
C GLU A 27 -43.36 29.29 -1.06
N LEU A 28 -42.25 28.56 -0.96
CA LEU A 28 -42.20 27.11 -1.13
C LEU A 28 -42.53 26.40 0.16
N VAL A 29 -43.16 25.23 0.06
CA VAL A 29 -43.52 24.40 1.19
C VAL A 29 -42.49 23.31 1.34
N ILE A 30 -41.87 23.18 2.52
CA ILE A 30 -40.97 22.06 2.88
C ILE A 30 -41.76 21.10 3.75
N GLN A 31 -41.75 19.81 3.37
CA GLN A 31 -42.37 18.73 4.13
C GLN A 31 -41.28 17.72 4.52
N GLU A 32 -41.32 17.31 5.77
CA GLU A 32 -40.47 16.26 6.28
C GLU A 32 -41.12 14.90 6.04
N THR A 33 -40.45 14.03 5.31
CA THR A 33 -40.88 12.66 4.97
C THR A 33 -39.78 11.64 5.33
N GLN A 34 -40.10 10.37 5.18
CA GLN A 34 -39.08 9.31 5.32
C GLN A 34 -38.98 8.53 4.01
N ASP A 35 -37.74 8.23 3.62
CA ASP A 35 -37.49 7.37 2.46
C ASP A 35 -37.74 5.88 2.78
N ALA A 36 -37.56 5.02 1.78
CA ALA A 36 -37.76 3.58 1.93
C ALA A 36 -36.73 2.92 2.90
N GLN A 37 -35.65 3.60 3.24
CA GLN A 37 -34.62 3.17 4.17
C GLN A 37 -34.84 3.75 5.60
N GLY A 38 -35.84 4.63 5.79
CA GLY A 38 -36.17 5.25 7.06
C GLY A 38 -35.41 6.56 7.34
N ASN A 39 -34.64 7.09 6.36
CA ASN A 39 -33.95 8.37 6.52
C ASN A 39 -34.95 9.53 6.37
N VAL A 40 -34.69 10.60 7.12
CA VAL A 40 -35.49 11.84 7.01
C VAL A 40 -35.13 12.58 5.76
N VAL A 41 -36.14 12.90 4.93
CA VAL A 41 -36.02 13.67 3.69
C VAL A 41 -36.88 14.94 3.76
N TYR A 42 -36.32 16.04 3.35
CA TYR A 42 -36.97 17.35 3.26
C TYR A 42 -37.40 17.59 1.82
N ASP A 43 -38.68 17.31 1.52
CA ASP A 43 -39.29 17.50 0.19
C ASP A 43 -39.74 18.93 0.02
N VAL A 44 -39.37 19.55 -1.11
CA VAL A 44 -39.72 20.93 -1.47
C VAL A 44 -40.82 20.94 -2.51
N PHE A 45 -41.90 21.66 -2.22
CA PHE A 45 -43.10 21.77 -3.07
C PHE A 45 -43.36 23.20 -3.49
N LEU A 46 -43.77 23.36 -4.75
CA LEU A 46 -44.27 24.61 -5.33
C LEU A 46 -45.80 24.58 -5.42
N PRO A 47 -46.52 25.58 -4.91
CA PRO A 47 -47.96 25.69 -5.09
C PRO A 47 -48.32 25.82 -6.58
N GLN A 48 -49.35 25.09 -7.05
CA GLN A 48 -49.71 25.01 -8.48
C GLN A 48 -50.10 26.36 -9.13
N ASN A 49 -50.60 27.29 -8.36
CA ASN A 49 -51.03 28.61 -8.86
C ASN A 49 -49.97 29.71 -8.60
N SER A 50 -48.75 29.34 -8.39
CA SER A 50 -47.67 30.30 -8.11
C SER A 50 -47.31 31.11 -9.35
N PRO A 51 -47.08 32.43 -9.22
CA PRO A 51 -46.47 33.19 -10.28
C PRO A 51 -45.08 32.63 -10.64
N HIS A 52 -44.73 32.73 -11.91
CA HIS A 52 -43.43 32.22 -12.43
C HIS A 52 -43.21 30.70 -12.28
N PHE A 53 -44.30 29.88 -12.25
CA PHE A 53 -44.28 28.43 -12.00
C PHE A 53 -43.22 27.68 -12.82
N ASN A 54 -43.23 27.85 -14.17
CA ASN A 54 -42.25 27.16 -15.03
C ASN A 54 -40.80 27.64 -14.84
N ALA A 55 -40.61 28.92 -14.49
CA ALA A 55 -39.28 29.47 -14.23
C ALA A 55 -38.71 28.90 -12.94
N ILE A 56 -39.54 28.73 -11.91
CA ILE A 56 -39.10 28.14 -10.63
C ILE A 56 -38.74 26.65 -10.76
N ILE A 57 -39.48 25.90 -11.60
CA ILE A 57 -39.12 24.50 -11.89
C ILE A 57 -37.74 24.41 -12.58
N ALA A 58 -37.52 25.21 -13.63
CA ALA A 58 -36.23 25.24 -14.33
C ALA A 58 -35.08 25.67 -13.40
N GLU A 59 -35.35 26.59 -12.47
CA GLU A 59 -34.39 27.06 -11.49
C GLU A 59 -34.07 26.01 -10.45
N SER A 60 -35.03 25.14 -10.05
CA SER A 60 -34.76 24.04 -9.10
C SER A 60 -33.78 23.04 -9.68
N GLU A 61 -33.83 22.73 -10.97
CA GLU A 61 -32.90 21.85 -11.65
C GLU A 61 -31.50 22.48 -11.71
N SER A 62 -31.39 23.73 -12.10
CA SER A 62 -30.12 24.46 -12.20
C SER A 62 -29.48 24.67 -10.83
N PHE A 63 -30.27 24.93 -9.79
CA PHE A 63 -29.82 25.08 -8.40
C PHE A 63 -29.19 23.77 -7.85
N LEU A 64 -29.85 22.65 -8.06
CA LEU A 64 -29.34 21.36 -7.67
C LEU A 64 -28.00 21.04 -8.35
N GLN A 65 -27.91 21.30 -9.65
CA GLN A 65 -26.67 21.12 -10.41
C GLN A 65 -25.54 22.00 -9.87
N ALA A 66 -25.82 23.29 -9.62
CA ALA A 66 -24.88 24.25 -9.09
C ALA A 66 -24.44 23.88 -7.65
N TRP A 67 -25.38 23.44 -6.80
CA TRP A 67 -25.08 22.98 -5.43
C TRP A 67 -24.17 21.77 -5.45
N LEU A 68 -24.48 20.74 -6.25
CA LEU A 68 -23.66 19.54 -6.37
C LEU A 68 -22.25 19.87 -6.90
N ALA A 69 -22.14 20.76 -7.90
CA ALA A 69 -20.85 21.21 -8.41
C ALA A 69 -20.04 21.95 -7.34
N GLN A 70 -20.70 22.81 -6.53
CA GLN A 70 -20.07 23.55 -5.44
C GLN A 70 -19.64 22.61 -4.29
N GLN A 71 -20.47 21.61 -3.94
CA GLN A 71 -20.11 20.61 -2.94
C GLN A 71 -18.93 19.75 -3.40
N ASN A 72 -18.93 19.32 -4.66
CA ASN A 72 -17.79 18.62 -5.24
C ASN A 72 -16.53 19.51 -5.25
N ALA A 73 -16.63 20.78 -5.66
CA ALA A 73 -15.51 21.71 -5.62
C ALA A 73 -15.00 21.94 -4.18
N ARG A 74 -15.90 22.09 -3.20
CA ARG A 74 -15.53 22.20 -1.77
C ARG A 74 -14.94 20.91 -1.24
N ALA A 75 -15.47 19.75 -1.59
CA ALA A 75 -14.90 18.45 -1.23
C ALA A 75 -13.49 18.27 -1.82
N TRP A 76 -13.28 18.72 -3.08
CA TRP A 76 -11.96 18.75 -3.71
C TRP A 76 -11.02 19.75 -3.03
N GLN A 77 -11.50 20.96 -2.69
CA GLN A 77 -10.71 21.95 -1.96
C GLN A 77 -10.41 21.50 -0.53
N GLN A 78 -11.40 20.96 0.20
CA GLN A 78 -11.19 20.38 1.53
C GLN A 78 -10.32 19.12 1.48
N SER A 79 -10.42 18.31 0.42
CA SER A 79 -9.52 17.19 0.19
C SER A 79 -8.11 17.66 -0.12
N SER A 80 -7.95 18.73 -0.93
CA SER A 80 -6.64 19.32 -1.22
C SER A 80 -6.08 20.11 -0.03
N ASP A 81 -6.89 20.90 0.67
CA ASP A 81 -6.50 21.60 1.89
C ASP A 81 -6.26 20.63 3.06
N ASN A 82 -7.09 19.60 3.20
CA ASN A 82 -6.86 18.52 4.16
C ASN A 82 -5.66 17.66 3.77
N THR A 83 -5.38 17.46 2.46
CA THR A 83 -4.16 16.76 2.01
C THR A 83 -2.93 17.61 2.28
N HIS A 84 -2.99 18.94 2.14
CA HIS A 84 -1.86 19.83 2.40
C HIS A 84 -1.75 20.24 3.88
N VAL A 85 -2.85 20.48 4.58
CA VAL A 85 -2.84 20.93 5.99
C VAL A 85 -2.90 19.75 6.96
N HIS A 86 -3.69 18.71 6.69
CA HIS A 86 -3.69 17.50 7.52
C HIS A 86 -2.52 16.56 7.20
N ALA A 87 -2.05 16.45 5.96
CA ALA A 87 -0.79 15.75 5.69
C ALA A 87 0.39 16.51 6.31
N ALA A 88 0.43 17.85 6.25
CA ALA A 88 1.46 18.63 6.92
C ALA A 88 1.27 18.71 8.44
N SER A 89 0.04 18.84 8.96
CA SER A 89 -0.22 18.87 10.40
C SER A 89 -0.26 17.48 11.04
N HIS A 90 -0.77 16.45 10.36
CA HIS A 90 -0.61 15.07 10.79
C HIS A 90 0.81 14.56 10.59
N LEU A 91 1.51 14.94 9.52
CA LEU A 91 2.92 14.64 9.38
C LEU A 91 3.74 15.38 10.44
N SER A 92 3.47 16.66 10.72
CA SER A 92 4.16 17.40 11.78
C SER A 92 3.73 16.98 13.19
N SER A 93 2.47 16.63 13.44
CA SER A 93 2.02 16.14 14.74
C SER A 93 2.39 14.67 15.00
N HIS A 94 2.46 13.84 13.96
CA HIS A 94 3.04 12.50 14.06
C HIS A 94 4.58 12.54 14.08
N LEU A 95 5.22 13.44 13.35
CA LEU A 95 6.68 13.66 13.45
C LEU A 95 7.07 14.24 14.82
N ASN A 96 6.18 14.99 15.50
CA ASN A 96 6.41 15.48 16.86
C ASN A 96 6.09 14.45 17.96
N LYS A 97 5.34 13.36 17.69
CA LYS A 97 4.99 12.34 18.70
C LYS A 97 5.77 11.04 18.57
N VAL A 98 6.23 10.69 17.38
CA VAL A 98 7.14 9.56 17.18
C VAL A 98 8.42 10.13 16.63
N SER A 99 9.44 10.26 17.46
CA SER A 99 10.79 10.60 16.97
C SER A 99 11.13 9.62 15.84
N ILE A 100 11.58 10.13 14.68
CA ILE A 100 12.10 9.28 13.58
C ILE A 100 13.07 8.25 14.16
N PHE A 101 13.84 8.65 15.16
CA PHE A 101 14.75 7.79 15.88
C PHE A 101 14.03 6.61 16.58
N SER A 102 12.91 6.84 17.27
CA SER A 102 12.15 5.76 17.91
C SER A 102 11.48 4.82 16.89
N TYR A 103 11.05 5.35 15.74
CA TYR A 103 10.53 4.54 14.64
C TYR A 103 11.63 3.64 14.04
N LEU A 104 12.81 4.18 13.79
CA LEU A 104 13.96 3.42 13.30
C LEU A 104 14.46 2.40 14.33
N GLN A 105 14.40 2.72 15.63
CA GLN A 105 14.74 1.77 16.69
C GLN A 105 13.85 0.53 16.75
N GLN A 106 12.60 0.63 16.28
CA GLN A 106 11.68 -0.50 16.20
C GLN A 106 11.91 -1.39 14.96
N GLN A 107 12.80 -0.98 14.06
CA GLN A 107 13.07 -1.64 12.78
C GLN A 107 14.57 -1.81 12.51
N LYS A 108 15.31 -2.24 13.53
CA LYS A 108 16.80 -2.32 13.50
C LYS A 108 17.31 -3.18 12.35
N ILE A 109 16.74 -4.37 12.15
CA ILE A 109 17.15 -5.29 11.09
C ILE A 109 16.76 -4.74 9.72
N THR A 110 15.56 -4.16 9.59
CA THR A 110 15.13 -3.50 8.36
C THR A 110 16.11 -2.40 7.97
N VAL A 111 16.49 -1.54 8.91
CA VAL A 111 17.45 -0.44 8.71
C VAL A 111 18.85 -0.96 8.35
N ILE A 112 19.35 -1.94 9.11
CA ILE A 112 20.71 -2.50 8.91
C ILE A 112 20.83 -3.13 7.52
N ILE A 113 19.88 -4.00 7.12
CA ILE A 113 19.91 -4.65 5.80
C ILE A 113 19.78 -3.61 4.68
N THR A 114 18.89 -2.63 4.84
CA THR A 114 18.78 -1.51 3.88
C THR A 114 20.09 -0.75 3.74
N ALA A 115 20.72 -0.37 4.86
CA ALA A 115 21.99 0.35 4.85
C ALA A 115 23.10 -0.47 4.17
N LEU A 116 23.20 -1.77 4.45
CA LEU A 116 24.17 -2.66 3.81
C LEU A 116 23.94 -2.72 2.30
N CYS A 117 22.70 -2.93 1.83
CA CYS A 117 22.38 -2.94 0.40
C CYS A 117 22.76 -1.62 -0.28
N VAL A 118 22.39 -0.48 0.33
CA VAL A 118 22.68 0.85 -0.22
C VAL A 118 24.18 1.12 -0.26
N VAL A 119 24.92 0.81 0.81
CA VAL A 119 26.37 1.02 0.87
C VAL A 119 27.09 0.15 -0.16
N ILE A 120 26.74 -1.14 -0.25
CA ILE A 120 27.32 -2.06 -1.25
C ILE A 120 27.03 -1.55 -2.66
N TYR A 121 25.77 -1.17 -2.95
CA TYR A 121 25.38 -0.66 -4.25
C TYR A 121 26.13 0.64 -4.60
N PHE A 122 26.30 1.54 -3.64
CA PHE A 122 27.10 2.76 -3.80
C PHE A 122 28.53 2.43 -4.23
N PHE A 123 29.22 1.52 -3.54
CA PHE A 123 30.58 1.15 -3.92
C PHE A 123 30.65 0.48 -5.31
N MET A 124 29.64 -0.30 -5.69
CA MET A 124 29.57 -0.86 -7.05
C MET A 124 29.49 0.23 -8.13
N LEU A 125 28.76 1.33 -7.89
CA LEU A 125 28.70 2.49 -8.81
C LEU A 125 30.05 3.21 -8.97
N PHE A 126 30.95 3.12 -7.97
CA PHE A 126 32.27 3.73 -7.98
C PHE A 126 33.38 2.79 -8.49
N GLY A 127 33.00 1.72 -9.19
CA GLY A 127 33.97 0.83 -9.87
C GLY A 127 34.40 -0.40 -9.07
N PHE A 128 33.85 -0.62 -7.87
CA PHE A 128 34.13 -1.81 -7.06
C PHE A 128 33.19 -2.98 -7.32
N ALA A 129 32.51 -2.99 -8.48
CA ALA A 129 31.52 -4.04 -8.79
C ALA A 129 32.16 -5.43 -8.84
N GLU A 130 33.25 -5.60 -9.59
CA GLU A 130 33.91 -6.91 -9.77
C GLU A 130 34.38 -7.52 -8.45
N PRO A 131 35.18 -6.86 -7.59
CA PRO A 131 35.60 -7.45 -6.32
C PRO A 131 34.44 -7.75 -5.37
N ILE A 132 33.36 -6.94 -5.40
CA ILE A 132 32.16 -7.20 -4.58
C ILE A 132 31.45 -8.46 -5.09
N LEU A 133 31.23 -8.60 -6.39
CA LEU A 133 30.60 -9.78 -6.98
C LEU A 133 31.40 -11.06 -6.68
N LEU A 134 32.72 -11.00 -6.84
CA LEU A 134 33.62 -12.15 -6.54
C LEU A 134 33.58 -12.54 -5.06
N ALA A 135 33.46 -11.58 -4.16
CA ALA A 135 33.43 -11.85 -2.70
C ALA A 135 32.05 -12.33 -2.20
N THR A 136 30.96 -12.04 -2.94
CA THR A 136 29.59 -12.17 -2.43
C THR A 136 28.72 -13.18 -3.17
N HIS A 137 29.15 -13.67 -4.36
CA HIS A 137 28.37 -14.67 -5.09
C HIS A 137 28.18 -15.95 -4.28
N PHE A 138 27.14 -16.70 -4.57
CA PHE A 138 26.87 -18.00 -3.95
C PHE A 138 28.05 -18.96 -4.21
N PRO A 139 28.33 -19.93 -3.32
CA PRO A 139 29.45 -20.86 -3.56
C PRO A 139 29.35 -21.55 -4.92
N GLU A 140 30.43 -21.50 -5.68
CA GLU A 140 30.56 -22.11 -6.99
C GLU A 140 31.42 -23.39 -6.94
N GLU A 141 32.50 -23.31 -6.11
CA GLU A 141 33.43 -24.41 -5.95
C GLU A 141 33.35 -25.01 -4.53
N THR A 142 33.71 -26.26 -4.38
CA THR A 142 33.72 -26.94 -3.07
C THR A 142 34.62 -26.25 -2.04
N THR A 143 35.69 -25.59 -2.48
CA THR A 143 36.56 -24.76 -1.63
C THR A 143 35.83 -23.58 -0.98
N GLN A 144 34.83 -23.05 -1.66
CA GLN A 144 34.02 -21.92 -1.20
C GLN A 144 32.85 -22.33 -0.29
N GLU A 145 32.52 -23.61 -0.20
CA GLU A 145 31.44 -24.10 0.67
C GLU A 145 31.69 -23.81 2.16
N SER A 146 32.95 -23.70 2.56
CA SER A 146 33.34 -23.29 3.92
C SER A 146 33.19 -21.78 4.15
N GLU A 147 33.04 -20.99 3.12
CA GLU A 147 32.85 -19.55 3.21
C GLU A 147 31.37 -19.23 3.48
N VAL A 148 30.95 -19.50 4.73
CA VAL A 148 29.53 -19.47 5.14
C VAL A 148 28.80 -18.15 4.84
N TRP A 149 29.50 -17.03 4.74
CA TRP A 149 28.90 -15.74 4.39
C TRP A 149 28.30 -15.74 2.97
N ARG A 150 28.82 -16.49 2.02
CA ARG A 150 28.35 -16.55 0.62
C ARG A 150 26.89 -17.01 0.52
N TYR A 151 26.41 -17.80 1.50
CA TYR A 151 25.03 -18.28 1.52
C TYR A 151 23.99 -17.16 1.77
N PHE A 152 24.43 -15.95 2.20
CA PHE A 152 23.52 -14.80 2.39
C PHE A 152 24.03 -13.50 1.80
N THR A 153 25.32 -13.31 1.53
CA THR A 153 25.84 -12.03 1.03
C THR A 153 25.34 -11.70 -0.37
N HIS A 154 25.05 -12.72 -1.19
CA HIS A 154 24.41 -12.52 -2.48
C HIS A 154 23.08 -11.74 -2.39
N THR A 155 22.36 -11.82 -1.25
CA THR A 155 21.10 -11.10 -1.03
C THR A 155 21.30 -9.60 -0.86
N LEU A 156 22.48 -9.13 -0.52
CA LEU A 156 22.79 -7.72 -0.28
C LEU A 156 23.18 -6.97 -1.55
N VAL A 157 23.53 -7.68 -2.62
CA VAL A 157 24.03 -7.11 -3.89
C VAL A 157 22.89 -6.89 -4.87
N HIS A 158 22.88 -5.75 -5.55
CA HIS A 158 21.87 -5.41 -6.55
C HIS A 158 22.52 -4.89 -7.83
N LEU A 159 22.03 -5.35 -8.99
CA LEU A 159 22.68 -5.12 -10.27
C LEU A 159 22.11 -3.92 -11.06
N SER A 160 21.01 -3.29 -10.57
CA SER A 160 20.44 -2.10 -11.23
C SER A 160 19.64 -1.24 -10.25
N ASN A 161 19.40 0.03 -10.63
CA ASN A 161 18.62 0.98 -9.84
C ASN A 161 17.20 0.47 -9.55
N MET A 162 16.53 -0.10 -10.55
CA MET A 162 15.19 -0.65 -10.36
C MET A 162 15.21 -1.87 -9.46
N HIS A 163 16.24 -2.72 -9.59
CA HIS A 163 16.38 -3.92 -8.77
C HIS A 163 16.50 -3.59 -7.28
N ILE A 164 17.38 -2.65 -6.91
CA ILE A 164 17.51 -2.23 -5.49
C ILE A 164 16.27 -1.49 -5.01
N LEU A 165 15.70 -0.60 -5.82
CA LEU A 165 14.52 0.19 -5.45
C LEU A 165 13.32 -0.72 -5.12
N PHE A 166 12.97 -1.66 -6.02
CA PHE A 166 11.86 -2.59 -5.78
C PHE A 166 12.09 -3.46 -4.56
N ASN A 167 13.28 -4.02 -4.42
CA ASN A 167 13.59 -4.88 -3.26
C ASN A 167 13.48 -4.12 -1.95
N LEU A 168 14.08 -2.95 -1.84
CA LEU A 168 14.05 -2.16 -0.62
C LEU A 168 12.67 -1.60 -0.32
N THR A 169 11.86 -1.26 -1.31
CA THR A 169 10.47 -0.82 -1.11
C THR A 169 9.65 -1.89 -0.41
N TRP A 170 9.63 -3.11 -0.93
CA TRP A 170 8.89 -4.21 -0.33
C TRP A 170 9.47 -4.68 1.01
N TRP A 171 10.79 -4.66 1.13
CA TRP A 171 11.50 -4.92 2.39
C TRP A 171 11.08 -3.94 3.49
N TRP A 172 11.04 -2.63 3.22
CA TRP A 172 10.57 -1.61 4.17
C TRP A 172 9.11 -1.79 4.56
N ILE A 173 8.24 -1.99 3.59
CA ILE A 173 6.80 -2.09 3.84
C ILE A 173 6.51 -3.32 4.70
N PHE A 174 6.91 -4.49 4.26
CA PHE A 174 6.50 -5.75 4.88
C PHE A 174 7.52 -6.29 5.88
N GLY A 175 8.81 -6.20 5.62
CA GLY A 175 9.85 -6.55 6.58
C GLY A 175 9.77 -5.65 7.81
N GLY A 176 9.65 -4.34 7.59
CA GLY A 176 9.44 -3.38 8.67
C GLY A 176 8.15 -3.64 9.47
N ALA A 177 7.05 -4.02 8.81
CA ALA A 177 5.81 -4.40 9.50
C ALA A 177 6.01 -5.65 10.38
N ILE A 178 6.66 -6.70 9.85
CA ILE A 178 6.98 -7.91 10.61
C ILE A 178 7.86 -7.56 11.81
N GLU A 179 8.90 -6.75 11.62
CA GLU A 179 9.81 -6.39 12.70
C GLU A 179 9.12 -5.62 13.82
N ARG A 180 8.26 -4.66 13.48
CA ARG A 180 7.49 -3.89 14.48
C ARG A 180 6.50 -4.76 15.25
N GLN A 181 5.81 -5.67 14.58
CA GLN A 181 4.74 -6.47 15.18
C GLN A 181 5.25 -7.74 15.88
N LEU A 182 6.26 -8.38 15.31
CA LEU A 182 6.75 -9.68 15.77
C LEU A 182 8.18 -9.63 16.33
N GLY A 183 8.87 -8.52 16.12
CA GLY A 183 10.22 -8.26 16.62
C GLY A 183 11.34 -8.63 15.65
N SER A 184 12.52 -8.07 15.92
CA SER A 184 13.73 -8.19 15.08
C SER A 184 14.18 -9.64 14.89
N LEU A 185 14.04 -10.48 15.92
CA LEU A 185 14.44 -11.89 15.84
C LEU A 185 13.60 -12.66 14.81
N LYS A 186 12.29 -12.37 14.71
CA LYS A 186 11.42 -13.00 13.72
C LYS A 186 11.81 -12.59 12.30
N LEU A 187 12.05 -11.31 12.06
CA LEU A 187 12.50 -10.85 10.75
C LEU A 187 13.87 -11.45 10.36
N LEU A 188 14.80 -11.51 11.31
CA LEU A 188 16.11 -12.13 11.10
C LEU A 188 15.99 -13.64 10.79
N GLN A 189 15.08 -14.34 11.46
CA GLN A 189 14.75 -15.74 11.17
C GLN A 189 14.29 -15.93 9.71
N ILE A 190 13.33 -15.08 9.27
CA ILE A 190 12.83 -15.12 7.89
C ILE A 190 13.95 -14.80 6.90
N TYR A 191 14.75 -13.76 7.16
CA TYR A 191 15.88 -13.36 6.33
C TYR A 191 16.87 -14.52 6.15
N PHE A 192 17.27 -15.15 7.25
CA PHE A 192 18.24 -16.23 7.24
C PHE A 192 17.75 -17.45 6.46
N PHE A 193 16.58 -17.99 6.83
CA PHE A 193 16.04 -19.19 6.16
C PHE A 193 15.72 -18.95 4.70
N ALA A 194 15.13 -17.78 4.38
CA ALA A 194 14.81 -17.44 3.02
C ALA A 194 16.07 -17.21 2.18
N GLY A 195 17.07 -16.48 2.68
CA GLY A 195 18.31 -16.23 1.97
C GLY A 195 19.02 -17.52 1.59
N VAL A 196 19.22 -18.41 2.59
CA VAL A 196 19.90 -19.69 2.37
C VAL A 196 19.10 -20.61 1.44
N ILE A 197 17.83 -20.87 1.75
CA ILE A 197 17.02 -21.85 1.01
C ILE A 197 16.76 -21.37 -0.42
N SER A 198 16.41 -20.08 -0.61
CA SER A 198 16.20 -19.54 -1.95
C SER A 198 17.50 -19.49 -2.76
N GLY A 199 18.62 -19.22 -2.10
CA GLY A 199 19.95 -19.26 -2.73
C GLY A 199 20.31 -20.67 -3.19
N ILE A 200 20.16 -21.69 -2.33
CA ILE A 200 20.38 -23.10 -2.71
C ILE A 200 19.50 -23.48 -3.91
N ALA A 201 18.19 -23.19 -3.84
CA ALA A 201 17.26 -23.54 -4.89
C ALA A 201 17.61 -22.83 -6.23
N GLN A 202 17.99 -21.57 -6.21
CA GLN A 202 18.39 -20.81 -7.38
C GLN A 202 19.71 -21.36 -7.96
N ASN A 203 20.69 -21.66 -7.11
CA ASN A 203 21.97 -22.23 -7.53
C ASN A 203 21.80 -23.58 -8.23
N MET A 204 20.90 -24.44 -7.74
CA MET A 204 20.61 -25.74 -8.36
C MET A 204 20.05 -25.62 -9.77
N VAL A 205 19.37 -24.50 -10.11
CA VAL A 205 18.70 -24.34 -11.41
C VAL A 205 19.51 -23.51 -12.39
N SER A 206 20.21 -22.47 -11.94
CA SER A 206 20.90 -21.52 -12.82
C SER A 206 22.36 -21.23 -12.47
N GLY A 207 22.94 -21.97 -11.52
CA GLY A 207 24.31 -21.73 -11.04
C GLY A 207 24.41 -20.52 -10.10
N PRO A 208 25.64 -20.17 -9.65
CA PRO A 208 25.90 -19.26 -8.54
C PRO A 208 25.77 -17.77 -8.89
N ALA A 209 25.66 -17.42 -10.16
CA ALA A 209 25.68 -16.04 -10.66
C ALA A 209 24.31 -15.33 -10.52
N PHE A 210 23.77 -15.29 -9.31
CA PHE A 210 22.54 -14.58 -8.98
C PHE A 210 22.73 -13.69 -7.76
N PHE A 211 22.04 -12.54 -7.74
CA PHE A 211 22.15 -11.55 -6.68
C PHE A 211 20.80 -10.89 -6.40
N GLY A 212 20.60 -10.38 -5.19
CA GLY A 212 19.46 -9.57 -4.80
C GLY A 212 18.69 -10.08 -3.62
N LEU A 213 18.06 -9.15 -2.92
CA LEU A 213 17.23 -9.42 -1.74
C LEU A 213 15.89 -10.09 -2.09
N SER A 214 15.58 -10.28 -3.37
CA SER A 214 14.23 -10.64 -3.84
C SER A 214 13.72 -11.97 -3.28
N GLY A 215 14.55 -13.00 -3.15
CA GLY A 215 14.16 -14.27 -2.50
C GLY A 215 13.66 -14.05 -1.07
N VAL A 216 14.33 -13.20 -0.31
CA VAL A 216 13.91 -12.81 1.05
C VAL A 216 12.65 -11.93 1.02
N VAL A 217 12.55 -11.00 0.07
CA VAL A 217 11.35 -10.17 -0.10
C VAL A 217 10.13 -11.02 -0.40
N TYR A 218 10.23 -12.00 -1.29
CA TYR A 218 9.13 -12.93 -1.55
C TYR A 218 8.79 -13.78 -0.31
N ALA A 219 9.77 -14.13 0.52
CA ALA A 219 9.49 -14.81 1.78
C ALA A 219 8.72 -13.91 2.76
N VAL A 220 9.10 -12.65 2.90
CA VAL A 220 8.36 -11.69 3.71
C VAL A 220 6.93 -11.53 3.22
N LEU A 221 6.72 -11.44 1.90
CA LEU A 221 5.38 -11.37 1.29
C LEU A 221 4.56 -12.63 1.52
N GLY A 222 5.17 -13.82 1.37
CA GLY A 222 4.51 -15.10 1.67
C GLY A 222 4.13 -15.24 3.14
N TYR A 223 4.99 -14.77 4.03
CA TYR A 223 4.74 -14.75 5.47
C TYR A 223 3.53 -13.87 5.82
N VAL A 224 3.51 -12.62 5.31
CA VAL A 224 2.40 -11.68 5.52
C VAL A 224 1.10 -12.21 4.91
N PHE A 225 1.16 -12.83 3.74
CA PHE A 225 -0.04 -13.44 3.11
C PHE A 225 -0.70 -14.48 4.01
N VAL A 226 0.08 -15.38 4.64
CA VAL A 226 -0.46 -16.39 5.56
C VAL A 226 -1.04 -15.73 6.81
N LEU A 227 -0.39 -14.71 7.36
CA LEU A 227 -0.91 -13.98 8.52
C LEU A 227 -2.24 -13.30 8.20
N ASP A 228 -2.39 -12.67 7.04
CA ASP A 228 -3.62 -12.00 6.62
C ASP A 228 -4.73 -13.01 6.27
N LYS A 229 -4.50 -13.86 5.26
CA LYS A 229 -5.59 -14.67 4.67
C LYS A 229 -5.93 -15.92 5.47
N ILE A 230 -4.96 -16.53 6.14
CA ILE A 230 -5.14 -17.79 6.89
C ILE A 230 -5.34 -17.50 8.38
N HIS A 231 -4.46 -16.71 8.99
CA HIS A 231 -4.53 -16.39 10.41
C HIS A 231 -5.42 -15.20 10.74
N LYS A 232 -5.94 -14.48 9.72
CA LYS A 232 -6.84 -13.33 9.84
C LYS A 232 -6.30 -12.21 10.74
N GLN A 233 -4.99 -11.95 10.66
CA GLN A 233 -4.32 -10.92 11.44
C GLN A 233 -4.47 -9.55 10.77
N THR A 234 -5.39 -8.73 11.25
CA THR A 234 -5.74 -7.42 10.67
C THR A 234 -4.57 -6.44 10.59
N ALA A 235 -3.55 -6.58 11.45
CA ALA A 235 -2.33 -5.78 11.41
C ALA A 235 -1.51 -5.97 10.12
N PHE A 236 -1.78 -7.03 9.36
CA PHE A 236 -1.11 -7.37 8.10
C PHE A 236 -2.07 -7.41 6.91
N ALA A 237 -3.24 -6.75 7.03
CA ALA A 237 -4.24 -6.74 5.96
C ALA A 237 -3.67 -6.32 4.61
N LEU A 238 -3.82 -7.17 3.61
CA LEU A 238 -3.40 -6.93 2.23
C LEU A 238 -4.62 -6.53 1.38
N PRO A 239 -4.44 -5.62 0.41
CA PRO A 239 -5.48 -5.31 -0.56
C PRO A 239 -5.95 -6.57 -1.30
N ASP A 240 -7.23 -6.60 -1.70
CA ASP A 240 -7.74 -7.68 -2.53
C ASP A 240 -6.98 -7.78 -3.85
N GLY A 241 -6.69 -9.01 -4.27
CA GLY A 241 -5.91 -9.24 -5.49
C GLY A 241 -4.39 -9.09 -5.34
N PHE A 242 -3.87 -8.64 -4.19
CA PHE A 242 -2.43 -8.45 -4.00
C PHE A 242 -1.62 -9.73 -4.28
N PHE A 243 -2.10 -10.88 -3.81
CA PHE A 243 -1.42 -12.16 -4.07
C PHE A 243 -1.44 -12.54 -5.55
N ASN A 244 -2.53 -12.26 -6.26
CA ASN A 244 -2.60 -12.47 -7.71
C ASN A 244 -1.57 -11.59 -8.45
N MET A 245 -1.36 -10.36 -7.99
CA MET A 245 -0.30 -9.48 -8.52
C MET A 245 1.09 -10.10 -8.34
N LEU A 246 1.37 -10.72 -7.17
CA LEU A 246 2.65 -11.43 -6.95
C LEU A 246 2.82 -12.62 -7.90
N LEU A 247 1.75 -13.41 -8.11
CA LEU A 247 1.79 -14.53 -9.05
C LEU A 247 2.02 -14.06 -10.48
N VAL A 248 1.34 -12.99 -10.90
CA VAL A 248 1.58 -12.37 -12.21
C VAL A 248 3.03 -11.89 -12.33
N GLY A 249 3.60 -11.27 -11.28
CA GLY A 249 5.01 -10.86 -11.26
C GLY A 249 5.96 -12.03 -11.45
N ILE A 250 5.72 -13.18 -10.81
CA ILE A 250 6.50 -14.41 -11.00
C ILE A 250 6.34 -14.93 -12.44
N LEU A 251 5.11 -14.97 -12.97
CA LEU A 251 4.86 -15.41 -14.35
C LEU A 251 5.57 -14.53 -15.38
N LEU A 252 5.51 -13.21 -15.21
CA LEU A 252 6.24 -12.26 -16.07
C LEU A 252 7.76 -12.45 -15.96
N GLY A 253 8.27 -12.87 -14.82
CA GLY A 253 9.68 -13.20 -14.64
C GLY A 253 10.16 -14.33 -15.53
N PHE A 254 9.30 -15.29 -15.91
CA PHE A 254 9.64 -16.32 -16.90
C PHE A 254 9.71 -15.79 -18.34
N ALA A 255 9.10 -14.63 -18.61
CA ALA A 255 9.23 -13.96 -19.89
C ALA A 255 10.49 -13.07 -19.97
N GLY A 256 11.17 -12.83 -18.85
CA GLY A 256 12.38 -12.00 -18.78
C GLY A 256 13.46 -12.36 -19.82
N PRO A 257 13.82 -13.64 -20.00
CA PRO A 257 14.80 -14.05 -20.99
C PRO A 257 14.45 -13.67 -22.44
N LEU A 258 13.17 -13.43 -22.75
CA LEU A 258 12.75 -12.98 -24.09
C LEU A 258 13.16 -11.52 -24.38
N ILE A 259 13.53 -10.77 -23.37
CA ILE A 259 13.97 -9.36 -23.44
C ILE A 259 15.33 -9.16 -22.75
N ASP A 260 16.15 -10.21 -22.72
CA ASP A 260 17.50 -10.23 -22.14
C ASP A 260 17.55 -9.84 -20.63
N ILE A 261 16.45 -9.99 -19.90
CA ILE A 261 16.41 -9.77 -18.44
C ILE A 261 16.44 -11.11 -17.73
N GLN A 262 17.52 -11.38 -16.98
CA GLN A 262 17.63 -12.57 -16.15
C GLN A 262 16.96 -12.32 -14.79
N ILE A 263 15.91 -13.09 -14.51
CA ILE A 263 15.14 -13.00 -13.24
C ILE A 263 15.28 -14.33 -12.50
N GLY A 264 15.64 -14.25 -11.22
CA GLY A 264 15.80 -15.41 -10.34
C GLY A 264 14.46 -16.00 -9.87
N ASN A 265 13.62 -16.48 -10.80
CA ASN A 265 12.28 -16.98 -10.50
C ASN A 265 12.28 -18.13 -9.48
N THR A 266 13.29 -18.99 -9.51
CA THR A 266 13.40 -20.09 -8.54
C THR A 266 13.60 -19.54 -7.12
N ALA A 267 14.42 -18.47 -6.97
CA ALA A 267 14.57 -17.81 -5.69
C ALA A 267 13.26 -17.12 -5.22
N HIS A 268 12.49 -16.55 -6.15
CA HIS A 268 11.19 -15.93 -5.82
C HIS A 268 10.18 -16.97 -5.33
N ILE A 269 10.02 -18.07 -6.05
CA ILE A 269 9.07 -19.14 -5.70
C ILE A 269 9.49 -19.82 -4.40
N SER A 270 10.75 -20.22 -4.28
CA SER A 270 11.24 -20.90 -3.07
C SER A 270 11.20 -19.98 -1.86
N GLY A 271 11.58 -18.70 -2.03
CA GLY A 271 11.44 -17.69 -0.98
C GLY A 271 9.99 -17.53 -0.50
N LEU A 272 9.04 -17.37 -1.44
CA LEU A 272 7.61 -17.28 -1.13
C LEU A 272 7.13 -18.49 -0.31
N LEU A 273 7.49 -19.70 -0.74
CA LEU A 273 7.12 -20.93 -0.05
C LEU A 273 7.75 -21.05 1.35
N VAL A 274 9.02 -20.64 1.51
CA VAL A 274 9.68 -20.58 2.83
C VAL A 274 8.94 -19.64 3.77
N GLY A 275 8.60 -18.44 3.30
CA GLY A 275 7.84 -17.47 4.10
C GLY A 275 6.47 -17.99 4.52
N MET A 276 5.73 -18.58 3.58
CA MET A 276 4.43 -19.21 3.86
C MET A 276 4.56 -20.35 4.88
N GLY A 277 5.58 -21.20 4.73
CA GLY A 277 5.84 -22.31 5.65
C GLY A 277 6.17 -21.83 7.06
N LEU A 278 7.05 -20.84 7.20
CA LEU A 278 7.38 -20.24 8.50
C LEU A 278 6.14 -19.63 9.18
N ALA A 279 5.34 -18.87 8.46
CA ALA A 279 4.12 -18.30 9.01
C ALA A 279 3.11 -19.39 9.41
N TRP A 280 2.99 -20.45 8.63
CA TRP A 280 2.10 -21.56 8.96
C TRP A 280 2.53 -22.30 10.25
N MET A 281 3.82 -22.42 10.50
CA MET A 281 4.37 -22.94 11.76
C MET A 281 4.09 -22.02 12.94
N ASP A 282 4.03 -20.74 12.70
CA ASP A 282 3.83 -19.68 13.71
C ASP A 282 2.36 -19.44 14.11
N ARG A 283 1.48 -20.40 13.91
CA ARG A 283 0.01 -20.32 14.13
C ARG A 283 -0.43 -19.73 15.48
N LYS A 284 0.43 -19.79 16.49
CA LYS A 284 0.12 -19.35 17.88
C LYS A 284 0.75 -18.02 18.25
N ILE A 285 1.38 -17.32 17.30
CA ILE A 285 1.98 -16.02 17.59
C ILE A 285 0.89 -15.00 17.88
N ARG A 286 0.93 -14.41 19.08
CA ARG A 286 0.12 -13.23 19.43
C ARG A 286 0.85 -11.99 18.94
N ILE A 287 0.18 -11.21 18.12
CA ILE A 287 0.65 -9.88 17.71
C ILE A 287 0.59 -8.95 18.92
N LYS A 288 1.57 -8.08 19.05
CA LYS A 288 1.55 -7.00 20.05
C LYS A 288 0.37 -6.08 19.74
N SER A 289 -0.60 -6.03 20.63
CA SER A 289 -1.73 -5.05 20.62
C SER A 289 -1.23 -3.64 20.94
#